data_e701e02187ad89df3ddbda241bd61f3d
#
_entry.id   e701e02187ad89df3ddbda241bd61f3d
#
_cell.length_a   1.000
_cell.length_b   1.000
_cell.length_c   1.000
_cell.angle_alpha   90.00
_cell.angle_beta   90.00
_cell.angle_gamma   90.00
#
_symmetry.space_group_name_H-M   'P 1'
#
loop_
_entity.id
_entity.type
_entity.pdbx_description
1 polymer ?
#
loop_
_entity_poly.entity_id
_entity_poly.type
_entity_poly.pdbx_seq_one_letter_code
_entity_poly.pdbx_strand_id
1 'polypeptide(L)'
;MRVMRSCREMGLLTVAVFSEADRTSHHVAYADEAYPIGPAVAKESYLNIEKVIATAKRCGADAIHPGYGFLSENSEFARRCKEEGIIFIGPAAETMEAMGDKIAARKRMIAAGVPVVPGTEQPLQSAEEAVRICNEIGYPVMLKASMGGGGKGMRLIHNESEVVEAYNTARSESMSSFGDDTVYLEKFVEEPHHIEFQILGDNHGNVIHLFDRECSVQRRNQKVVEESPSPFLTPELRREMGEKAVAAAKAVNYSGAGTIEFLVDKNRRFYFLEMNTRLQVEHPITEEVVGVDLVKEQIRIANDEVLHLKQEELFQRGHAIECRICAEDTENNFMPSPGVIKQLTEPNGIGVRIDSYVYDGYEIPIYYDPMIGKLIVWATTRQYAIERMRRVLYEYKITGLKTNLSYLKRIMHNPDFVKGEYNT
;
A
#
# COMPACT_ATOMS: atom_id res chain seq x y z
N MET A 1 -4.26 11.84 11.19
CA MET A 1 -3.08 12.53 11.76
C MET A 1 -2.07 12.92 10.70
N ARG A 2 -1.49 11.95 9.93
CA ARG A 2 -0.44 12.24 8.94
C ARG A 2 -0.83 13.34 7.92
N VAL A 3 -1.99 13.20 7.29
CA VAL A 3 -2.53 14.18 6.34
C VAL A 3 -2.77 15.54 7.01
N MET A 4 -3.40 15.55 8.17
CA MET A 4 -3.73 16.79 8.90
C MET A 4 -2.49 17.60 9.30
N ARG A 5 -1.36 16.92 9.61
CA ARG A 5 -0.09 17.61 9.89
C ARG A 5 0.39 18.39 8.67
N SER A 6 0.37 17.77 7.46
CA SER A 6 0.73 18.48 6.22
C SER A 6 -0.25 19.62 5.90
N CYS A 7 -1.56 19.40 6.06
CA CYS A 7 -2.55 20.45 5.87
C CYS A 7 -2.27 21.66 6.77
N ARG A 8 -2.01 21.43 8.06
CA ARG A 8 -1.71 22.50 9.03
C ARG A 8 -0.46 23.29 8.66
N GLU A 9 0.61 22.61 8.23
CA GLU A 9 1.82 23.25 7.73
C GLU A 9 1.62 24.04 6.43
N MET A 10 0.60 23.69 5.65
CA MET A 10 0.18 24.43 4.45
C MET A 10 -0.84 25.55 4.74
N GLY A 11 -1.25 25.72 6.00
CA GLY A 11 -2.27 26.70 6.39
C GLY A 11 -3.70 26.32 5.98
N LEU A 12 -3.96 25.02 5.73
CA LEU A 12 -5.27 24.50 5.35
C LEU A 12 -6.04 24.04 6.59
N LEU A 13 -7.33 24.37 6.63
CA LEU A 13 -8.25 23.86 7.65
C LEU A 13 -8.57 22.39 7.42
N THR A 14 -8.78 21.67 8.51
CA THR A 14 -8.99 20.23 8.49
C THR A 14 -10.33 19.84 9.10
N VAL A 15 -11.04 18.95 8.43
CA VAL A 15 -12.28 18.35 8.92
C VAL A 15 -12.06 16.85 9.10
N ALA A 16 -12.26 16.35 10.30
CA ALA A 16 -12.25 14.93 10.60
C ALA A 16 -13.65 14.33 10.45
N VAL A 17 -13.76 13.17 9.83
CA VAL A 17 -14.95 12.31 9.93
C VAL A 17 -14.62 11.12 10.82
N PHE A 18 -15.59 10.67 11.63
CA PHE A 18 -15.38 9.57 12.55
C PHE A 18 -16.63 8.73 12.77
N SER A 19 -16.45 7.41 12.92
CA SER A 19 -17.49 6.50 13.38
C SER A 19 -17.61 6.56 14.91
N GLU A 20 -18.65 5.95 15.46
CA GLU A 20 -18.83 5.88 16.93
C GLU A 20 -17.62 5.24 17.65
N ALA A 21 -16.95 4.25 17.01
CA ALA A 21 -15.76 3.60 17.58
C ALA A 21 -14.55 4.56 17.67
N ASP A 22 -14.46 5.56 16.81
CA ASP A 22 -13.32 6.47 16.73
C ASP A 22 -13.57 7.83 17.41
N ARG A 23 -14.68 7.99 18.11
CA ARG A 23 -15.06 9.27 18.74
C ARG A 23 -13.96 9.90 19.59
N THR A 24 -13.13 9.09 20.24
CA THR A 24 -12.03 9.52 21.11
C THR A 24 -10.67 9.48 20.43
N SER A 25 -10.60 9.12 19.14
CA SER A 25 -9.34 9.04 18.41
C SER A 25 -8.67 10.42 18.28
N HIS A 26 -7.34 10.45 18.28
CA HIS A 26 -6.56 11.69 18.21
C HIS A 26 -6.91 12.59 17.03
N HIS A 27 -7.26 12.03 15.87
CA HIS A 27 -7.59 12.82 14.68
C HIS A 27 -8.85 13.68 14.88
N VAL A 28 -9.80 13.22 15.71
CA VAL A 28 -11.03 13.96 16.03
C VAL A 28 -10.73 15.21 16.85
N ALA A 29 -9.81 15.10 17.82
CA ALA A 29 -9.40 16.23 18.65
C ALA A 29 -8.38 17.17 17.96
N TYR A 30 -7.66 16.66 16.96
CA TYR A 30 -6.61 17.41 16.25
C TYR A 30 -7.14 18.29 15.12
N ALA A 31 -8.21 17.86 14.44
CA ALA A 31 -8.83 18.60 13.35
C ALA A 31 -9.47 19.92 13.85
N ASP A 32 -9.62 20.88 12.94
CA ASP A 32 -10.28 22.15 13.22
C ASP A 32 -11.79 21.93 13.43
N GLU A 33 -12.38 20.98 12.70
CA GLU A 33 -13.75 20.51 12.86
C GLU A 33 -13.82 18.98 12.81
N ALA A 34 -14.85 18.40 13.45
CA ALA A 34 -15.06 16.95 13.41
C ALA A 34 -16.55 16.58 13.37
N TYR A 35 -16.89 15.60 12.52
CA TYR A 35 -18.29 15.19 12.28
C TYR A 35 -18.46 13.67 12.38
N PRO A 36 -19.48 13.20 13.13
CA PRO A 36 -19.83 11.78 13.15
C PRO A 36 -20.48 11.37 11.83
N ILE A 37 -20.10 10.21 11.29
CA ILE A 37 -20.63 9.66 10.04
C ILE A 37 -21.36 8.33 10.21
N GLY A 38 -21.56 7.86 11.44
CA GLY A 38 -22.36 6.68 11.73
C GLY A 38 -21.77 5.71 12.73
N PRO A 39 -22.35 4.51 12.83
CA PRO A 39 -21.91 3.48 13.78
C PRO A 39 -20.53 2.92 13.44
N ALA A 40 -19.99 2.06 14.32
CA ALA A 40 -18.67 1.48 14.19
C ALA A 40 -18.46 0.64 12.90
N VAL A 41 -19.52 0.01 12.38
CA VAL A 41 -19.45 -0.81 11.17
C VAL A 41 -19.09 0.05 9.96
N ALA A 42 -17.98 -0.32 9.28
CA ALA A 42 -17.44 0.47 8.17
C ALA A 42 -18.42 0.70 7.01
N LYS A 43 -19.26 -0.29 6.65
CA LYS A 43 -20.28 -0.17 5.61
C LYS A 43 -21.32 0.93 5.91
N GLU A 44 -21.56 1.20 7.18
CA GLU A 44 -22.53 2.21 7.63
C GLU A 44 -21.89 3.56 7.94
N SER A 45 -20.57 3.67 7.86
CA SER A 45 -19.76 4.86 8.14
C SER A 45 -18.75 5.15 7.04
N TYR A 46 -17.50 4.72 7.19
CA TYR A 46 -16.38 5.06 6.29
C TYR A 46 -16.50 4.53 4.85
N LEU A 47 -17.27 3.46 4.62
CA LEU A 47 -17.57 2.94 3.27
C LEU A 47 -18.89 3.47 2.70
N ASN A 48 -19.58 4.35 3.40
CA ASN A 48 -20.82 4.95 2.93
C ASN A 48 -20.54 6.28 2.21
N ILE A 49 -20.46 6.21 0.88
CA ILE A 49 -20.14 7.34 0.01
C ILE A 49 -21.06 8.52 0.28
N GLU A 50 -22.39 8.30 0.36
CA GLU A 50 -23.38 9.37 0.53
C GLU A 50 -23.21 10.11 1.86
N LYS A 51 -22.89 9.41 2.94
CA LYS A 51 -22.64 10.04 4.25
C LYS A 51 -21.38 10.91 4.24
N VAL A 52 -20.31 10.43 3.58
CA VAL A 52 -19.07 11.19 3.46
C VAL A 52 -19.30 12.45 2.62
N ILE A 53 -19.92 12.33 1.46
CA ILE A 53 -20.26 13.45 0.58
C ILE A 53 -21.20 14.46 1.28
N ALA A 54 -22.27 13.98 1.92
CA ALA A 54 -23.21 14.85 2.63
C ALA A 54 -22.51 15.62 3.77
N THR A 55 -21.53 14.99 4.45
CA THR A 55 -20.77 15.65 5.49
C THR A 55 -19.83 16.71 4.90
N ALA A 56 -19.13 16.42 3.82
CA ALA A 56 -18.27 17.39 3.12
C ALA A 56 -19.09 18.63 2.66
N LYS A 57 -20.26 18.42 2.09
CA LYS A 57 -21.17 19.53 1.71
C LYS A 57 -21.64 20.34 2.91
N ARG A 58 -21.98 19.68 4.01
CA ARG A 58 -22.46 20.34 5.25
C ARG A 58 -21.41 21.25 5.90
N CYS A 59 -20.14 20.82 5.87
CA CYS A 59 -19.04 21.63 6.43
C CYS A 59 -18.39 22.56 5.40
N GLY A 60 -18.82 22.53 4.13
CA GLY A 60 -18.26 23.36 3.08
C GLY A 60 -16.83 22.97 2.71
N ALA A 61 -16.47 21.69 2.79
CA ALA A 61 -15.14 21.24 2.42
C ALA A 61 -14.88 21.36 0.92
N ASP A 62 -13.75 21.94 0.55
CA ASP A 62 -13.32 22.09 -0.86
C ASP A 62 -12.79 20.78 -1.44
N ALA A 63 -12.17 19.94 -0.59
CA ALA A 63 -11.49 18.71 -1.00
C ALA A 63 -11.64 17.58 0.01
N ILE A 64 -11.47 16.35 -0.47
CA ILE A 64 -11.40 15.14 0.37
C ILE A 64 -10.10 14.40 0.09
N HIS A 65 -9.30 14.16 1.15
CA HIS A 65 -8.19 13.23 1.09
C HIS A 65 -8.66 11.86 1.58
N PRO A 66 -8.63 10.82 0.73
CA PRO A 66 -9.22 9.51 1.08
C PRO A 66 -8.35 8.68 2.03
N GLY A 67 -7.11 9.10 2.31
CA GLY A 67 -6.14 8.31 3.05
C GLY A 67 -5.65 7.09 2.26
N TYR A 68 -5.52 5.95 2.93
CA TYR A 68 -5.27 4.62 2.35
C TYR A 68 -6.23 3.60 2.99
N GLY A 69 -6.80 2.69 2.18
CA GLY A 69 -7.90 1.81 2.58
C GLY A 69 -9.29 2.45 2.37
N PHE A 70 -10.34 1.80 2.82
CA PHE A 70 -11.74 2.22 2.65
C PHE A 70 -12.08 2.66 1.21
N LEU A 71 -12.35 3.94 1.00
CA LEU A 71 -12.76 4.51 -0.29
C LEU A 71 -11.59 5.04 -1.14
N SER A 72 -10.34 4.84 -0.73
CA SER A 72 -9.17 5.46 -1.40
C SER A 72 -8.93 4.99 -2.84
N GLU A 73 -9.39 3.78 -3.20
CA GLU A 73 -9.33 3.22 -4.56
C GLU A 73 -10.74 2.95 -5.13
N ASN A 74 -11.73 3.66 -4.62
CA ASN A 74 -13.12 3.53 -5.07
C ASN A 74 -13.43 4.57 -6.18
N SER A 75 -13.53 4.11 -7.43
CA SER A 75 -13.80 4.97 -8.59
C SER A 75 -15.14 5.69 -8.52
N GLU A 76 -16.15 5.03 -7.96
CA GLU A 76 -17.46 5.64 -7.77
C GLU A 76 -17.40 6.81 -6.78
N PHE A 77 -16.64 6.68 -5.70
CA PHE A 77 -16.43 7.78 -4.75
C PHE A 77 -15.73 8.97 -5.40
N ALA A 78 -14.69 8.73 -6.20
CA ALA A 78 -14.00 9.79 -6.93
C ALA A 78 -14.93 10.49 -7.93
N ARG A 79 -15.78 9.72 -8.64
CA ARG A 79 -16.81 10.25 -9.57
C ARG A 79 -17.84 11.10 -8.83
N ARG A 80 -18.36 10.61 -7.70
CA ARG A 80 -19.32 11.33 -6.87
C ARG A 80 -18.73 12.63 -6.30
N CYS A 81 -17.50 12.65 -5.87
CA CYS A 81 -16.82 13.90 -5.47
C CYS A 81 -16.84 14.92 -6.62
N LYS A 82 -16.45 14.51 -7.83
CA LYS A 82 -16.41 15.38 -9.02
C LYS A 82 -17.80 15.92 -9.37
N GLU A 83 -18.84 15.08 -9.34
CA GLU A 83 -20.22 15.49 -9.61
C GLU A 83 -20.75 16.54 -8.63
N GLU A 84 -20.32 16.47 -7.39
CA GLU A 84 -20.70 17.40 -6.30
C GLU A 84 -19.76 18.63 -6.20
N GLY A 85 -18.79 18.75 -7.11
CA GLY A 85 -17.84 19.87 -7.12
C GLY A 85 -16.81 19.82 -5.99
N ILE A 86 -16.56 18.65 -5.41
CA ILE A 86 -15.58 18.42 -4.35
C ILE A 86 -14.31 17.84 -4.99
N ILE A 87 -13.16 18.40 -4.69
CA ILE A 87 -11.87 17.89 -5.18
C ILE A 87 -11.54 16.57 -4.48
N PHE A 88 -11.43 15.48 -5.24
CA PHE A 88 -10.87 14.22 -4.76
C PHE A 88 -9.34 14.29 -4.83
N ILE A 89 -8.63 14.20 -3.70
CA ILE A 89 -7.16 14.25 -3.66
C ILE A 89 -6.62 12.84 -3.99
N GLY A 90 -6.49 12.56 -5.27
CA GLY A 90 -6.13 11.27 -5.84
C GLY A 90 -6.28 11.25 -7.35
N PRO A 91 -6.09 10.09 -8.00
CA PRO A 91 -6.24 9.96 -9.44
C PRO A 91 -7.70 10.04 -9.89
N ALA A 92 -7.91 10.19 -11.19
CA ALA A 92 -9.23 10.15 -11.81
C ALA A 92 -9.89 8.77 -11.67
N ALA A 93 -11.23 8.74 -11.63
CA ALA A 93 -11.99 7.49 -11.52
C ALA A 93 -11.66 6.49 -12.65
N GLU A 94 -11.50 7.00 -13.87
CA GLU A 94 -11.15 6.21 -15.06
C GLU A 94 -9.78 5.52 -14.92
N THR A 95 -8.83 6.17 -14.27
CA THR A 95 -7.50 5.61 -13.99
C THR A 95 -7.59 4.49 -12.96
N MET A 96 -8.39 4.68 -11.90
CA MET A 96 -8.65 3.63 -10.91
C MET A 96 -9.29 2.38 -11.55
N GLU A 97 -10.30 2.57 -12.39
CA GLU A 97 -10.98 1.49 -13.12
C GLU A 97 -10.02 0.76 -14.07
N ALA A 98 -9.20 1.52 -14.80
CA ALA A 98 -8.23 0.95 -15.75
C ALA A 98 -7.16 0.09 -15.08
N MET A 99 -6.83 0.35 -13.82
CA MET A 99 -5.82 -0.38 -13.04
C MET A 99 -6.44 -1.41 -12.08
N GLY A 100 -7.74 -1.31 -11.79
CA GLY A 100 -8.47 -2.26 -10.95
C GLY A 100 -8.70 -3.62 -11.60
N ASP A 101 -8.87 -3.67 -12.93
CA ASP A 101 -8.93 -4.91 -13.70
C ASP A 101 -7.52 -5.35 -14.09
N LYS A 102 -7.07 -6.46 -13.49
CA LYS A 102 -5.69 -6.98 -13.67
C LYS A 102 -5.37 -7.39 -15.10
N ILE A 103 -6.34 -7.89 -15.85
CA ILE A 103 -6.15 -8.28 -17.27
C ILE A 103 -6.01 -7.02 -18.13
N ALA A 104 -6.88 -6.02 -17.92
CA ALA A 104 -6.79 -4.75 -18.63
C ALA A 104 -5.50 -3.99 -18.28
N ALA A 105 -5.13 -3.94 -17.01
CA ALA A 105 -3.88 -3.35 -16.55
C ALA A 105 -2.68 -4.03 -17.21
N ARG A 106 -2.63 -5.38 -17.21
CA ARG A 106 -1.57 -6.15 -17.84
C ARG A 106 -1.40 -5.82 -19.33
N LYS A 107 -2.50 -5.76 -20.10
CA LYS A 107 -2.46 -5.37 -21.52
C LYS A 107 -1.87 -3.98 -21.74
N ARG A 108 -2.27 -3.01 -20.88
CA ARG A 108 -1.73 -1.64 -20.93
C ARG A 108 -0.22 -1.61 -20.64
N MET A 109 0.23 -2.40 -19.67
CA MET A 109 1.65 -2.50 -19.32
C MET A 109 2.47 -3.10 -20.46
N ILE A 110 2.00 -4.17 -21.11
CA ILE A 110 2.63 -4.75 -22.30
C ILE A 110 2.76 -3.69 -23.41
N ALA A 111 1.67 -2.97 -23.70
CA ALA A 111 1.67 -1.91 -24.71
C ALA A 111 2.63 -0.75 -24.37
N ALA A 112 2.85 -0.48 -23.09
CA ALA A 112 3.80 0.52 -22.60
C ALA A 112 5.25 0.01 -22.51
N GLY A 113 5.51 -1.25 -22.90
CA GLY A 113 6.83 -1.87 -22.83
C GLY A 113 7.31 -2.13 -21.39
N VAL A 114 6.38 -2.30 -20.45
CA VAL A 114 6.65 -2.69 -19.06
C VAL A 114 6.61 -4.20 -18.96
N PRO A 115 7.66 -4.86 -18.45
CA PRO A 115 7.67 -6.31 -18.29
C PRO A 115 6.54 -6.80 -17.39
N VAL A 116 5.86 -7.85 -17.80
CA VAL A 116 4.81 -8.52 -17.03
C VAL A 116 5.15 -9.99 -16.83
N VAL A 117 4.66 -10.61 -15.76
CA VAL A 117 4.87 -12.05 -15.54
C VAL A 117 4.34 -12.82 -16.74
N PRO A 118 5.08 -13.76 -17.35
CA PRO A 118 4.57 -14.59 -18.45
C PRO A 118 3.24 -15.28 -18.07
N GLY A 119 2.23 -15.19 -18.93
CA GLY A 119 0.89 -15.72 -18.62
C GLY A 119 -0.14 -15.39 -19.69
N THR A 120 -1.43 -15.61 -19.39
CA THR A 120 -2.51 -15.35 -20.32
C THR A 120 -2.80 -13.84 -20.46
N GLU A 121 -3.12 -13.42 -21.67
CA GLU A 121 -3.58 -12.05 -21.98
C GLU A 121 -5.11 -11.93 -22.05
N GLN A 122 -5.79 -13.06 -22.02
CA GLN A 122 -7.24 -13.18 -22.04
C GLN A 122 -7.71 -14.03 -20.86
N PRO A 123 -8.95 -13.86 -20.42
CA PRO A 123 -9.58 -14.75 -19.45
C PRO A 123 -9.60 -16.18 -19.98
N LEU A 124 -9.38 -17.15 -19.09
CA LEU A 124 -9.54 -18.56 -19.40
C LEU A 124 -11.02 -18.88 -19.66
N GLN A 125 -11.29 -19.61 -20.73
CA GLN A 125 -12.65 -19.96 -21.12
C GLN A 125 -13.06 -21.34 -20.61
N SER A 126 -12.09 -22.25 -20.38
CA SER A 126 -12.38 -23.60 -19.89
C SER A 126 -11.20 -24.20 -19.10
N ALA A 127 -11.49 -25.29 -18.37
CA ALA A 127 -10.48 -26.05 -17.66
C ALA A 127 -9.47 -26.71 -18.62
N GLU A 128 -9.92 -27.18 -19.81
CA GLU A 128 -9.07 -27.78 -20.84
C GLU A 128 -8.08 -26.75 -21.42
N GLU A 129 -8.55 -25.51 -21.61
CA GLU A 129 -7.67 -24.39 -22.00
C GLU A 129 -6.63 -24.11 -20.93
N ALA A 130 -7.05 -24.11 -19.66
CA ALA A 130 -6.13 -23.91 -18.53
C ALA A 130 -5.03 -24.99 -18.52
N VAL A 131 -5.37 -26.27 -18.71
CA VAL A 131 -4.38 -27.37 -18.79
C VAL A 131 -3.40 -27.14 -19.93
N ARG A 132 -3.88 -26.81 -21.12
CA ARG A 132 -3.01 -26.56 -22.28
C ARG A 132 -2.03 -25.41 -22.00
N ILE A 133 -2.52 -24.30 -21.48
CA ILE A 133 -1.69 -23.12 -21.21
C ILE A 133 -0.70 -23.38 -20.07
N CYS A 134 -1.10 -24.09 -19.01
CA CYS A 134 -0.18 -24.49 -17.93
C CYS A 134 1.00 -25.31 -18.46
N ASN A 135 0.73 -26.23 -19.41
CA ASN A 135 1.77 -27.05 -20.04
C ASN A 135 2.69 -26.23 -20.97
N GLU A 136 2.17 -25.19 -21.62
CA GLU A 136 2.97 -24.26 -22.45
C GLU A 136 3.86 -23.35 -21.58
N ILE A 137 3.34 -22.78 -20.48
CA ILE A 137 4.08 -21.89 -19.57
C ILE A 137 5.08 -22.69 -18.72
N GLY A 138 4.76 -23.95 -18.40
CA GLY A 138 5.52 -24.81 -17.49
C GLY A 138 5.24 -24.51 -16.02
N TYR A 139 5.20 -25.58 -15.20
CA TYR A 139 4.93 -25.49 -13.75
C TYR A 139 6.14 -24.96 -12.95
N PRO A 140 5.93 -24.40 -11.75
CA PRO A 140 4.63 -24.06 -11.17
C PRO A 140 3.99 -22.83 -11.82
N VAL A 141 2.66 -22.77 -11.80
CA VAL A 141 1.87 -21.63 -12.30
C VAL A 141 0.91 -21.13 -11.22
N MET A 142 0.52 -19.88 -11.33
CA MET A 142 -0.45 -19.24 -10.44
C MET A 142 -1.73 -18.93 -11.20
N LEU A 143 -2.84 -19.50 -10.78
CA LEU A 143 -4.17 -19.14 -11.24
C LEU A 143 -4.70 -17.99 -10.36
N LYS A 144 -5.23 -16.94 -10.99
CA LYS A 144 -5.67 -15.71 -10.28
C LYS A 144 -7.03 -15.26 -10.78
N ALA A 145 -7.85 -14.74 -9.85
CA ALA A 145 -9.04 -13.96 -10.21
C ALA A 145 -8.64 -12.63 -10.88
N SER A 146 -9.39 -12.21 -11.89
CA SER A 146 -9.18 -10.92 -12.56
C SER A 146 -9.49 -9.74 -11.65
N MET A 147 -10.59 -9.83 -10.92
CA MET A 147 -11.03 -8.84 -9.94
C MET A 147 -10.57 -9.24 -8.54
N GLY A 148 -10.24 -8.24 -7.70
CA GLY A 148 -9.92 -8.43 -6.29
C GLY A 148 -8.45 -8.31 -5.93
N GLY A 149 -8.16 -8.44 -4.63
CA GLY A 149 -6.84 -8.25 -4.03
C GLY A 149 -6.67 -9.08 -2.75
N GLY A 150 -5.51 -8.93 -2.08
CA GLY A 150 -5.24 -9.61 -0.80
C GLY A 150 -5.11 -11.12 -0.87
N GLY A 151 -4.81 -11.69 -2.04
CA GLY A 151 -4.56 -13.13 -2.20
C GLY A 151 -5.83 -14.02 -2.31
N LYS A 152 -7.02 -13.44 -2.32
CA LYS A 152 -8.26 -14.19 -2.56
C LYS A 152 -8.39 -14.58 -4.04
N GLY A 153 -8.88 -15.80 -4.32
CA GLY A 153 -9.01 -16.33 -5.67
C GLY A 153 -7.67 -16.65 -6.34
N MET A 154 -6.60 -16.88 -5.56
CA MET A 154 -5.29 -17.32 -6.04
C MET A 154 -5.04 -18.79 -5.71
N ARG A 155 -4.54 -19.54 -6.69
CA ARG A 155 -4.18 -20.97 -6.53
C ARG A 155 -2.84 -21.26 -7.19
N LEU A 156 -1.90 -21.75 -6.40
CA LEU A 156 -0.63 -22.27 -6.89
C LEU A 156 -0.85 -23.70 -7.40
N ILE A 157 -0.38 -23.99 -8.60
CA ILE A 157 -0.54 -25.24 -9.32
C ILE A 157 0.85 -25.79 -9.63
N HIS A 158 1.16 -26.97 -9.09
CA HIS A 158 2.48 -27.58 -9.24
C HIS A 158 2.56 -28.59 -10.39
N ASN A 159 1.42 -29.14 -10.82
CA ASN A 159 1.37 -30.16 -11.86
C ASN A 159 -0.01 -30.19 -12.56
N GLU A 160 -0.08 -30.91 -13.68
CA GLU A 160 -1.28 -30.98 -14.52
C GLU A 160 -2.53 -31.49 -13.78
N SER A 161 -2.36 -32.47 -12.86
CA SER A 161 -3.50 -33.08 -12.18
C SER A 161 -4.28 -32.12 -11.26
N GLU A 162 -3.66 -31.02 -10.85
CA GLU A 162 -4.25 -29.99 -9.97
C GLU A 162 -5.05 -28.93 -10.75
N VAL A 163 -4.84 -28.80 -12.07
CA VAL A 163 -5.34 -27.65 -12.84
C VAL A 163 -6.86 -27.54 -12.84
N VAL A 164 -7.58 -28.64 -13.11
CA VAL A 164 -9.04 -28.62 -13.24
C VAL A 164 -9.73 -28.27 -11.93
N GLU A 165 -9.27 -28.86 -10.82
CA GLU A 165 -9.80 -28.54 -9.49
C GLU A 165 -9.52 -27.09 -9.10
N ALA A 166 -8.28 -26.62 -9.30
CA ALA A 166 -7.88 -25.24 -9.02
C ALA A 166 -8.71 -24.24 -9.84
N TYR A 167 -8.95 -24.50 -11.14
CA TYR A 167 -9.76 -23.67 -12.03
C TYR A 167 -11.20 -23.51 -11.49
N ASN A 168 -11.86 -24.61 -11.20
CA ASN A 168 -13.26 -24.61 -10.72
C ASN A 168 -13.38 -23.90 -9.34
N THR A 169 -12.43 -24.19 -8.45
CA THR A 169 -12.42 -23.58 -7.11
C THR A 169 -12.18 -22.08 -7.15
N ALA A 170 -11.18 -21.63 -7.96
CA ALA A 170 -10.86 -20.21 -8.06
C ALA A 170 -12.03 -19.41 -8.67
N ARG A 171 -12.72 -19.94 -9.68
CA ARG A 171 -13.91 -19.31 -10.26
C ARG A 171 -15.04 -19.17 -9.25
N SER A 172 -15.33 -20.25 -8.51
CA SER A 172 -16.39 -20.25 -7.48
C SER A 172 -16.10 -19.22 -6.36
N GLU A 173 -14.85 -19.16 -5.91
CA GLU A 173 -14.44 -18.17 -4.90
C GLU A 173 -14.49 -16.74 -5.44
N SER A 174 -14.06 -16.54 -6.68
CA SER A 174 -14.09 -15.24 -7.32
C SER A 174 -15.53 -14.73 -7.48
N MET A 175 -16.44 -15.58 -7.96
CA MET A 175 -17.86 -15.25 -8.07
C MET A 175 -18.47 -14.88 -6.71
N SER A 176 -18.18 -15.67 -5.67
CA SER A 176 -18.75 -15.42 -4.34
C SER A 176 -18.20 -14.17 -3.65
N SER A 177 -16.94 -13.83 -3.92
CA SER A 177 -16.24 -12.71 -3.25
C SER A 177 -16.36 -11.39 -3.99
N PHE A 178 -16.41 -11.43 -5.33
CA PHE A 178 -16.29 -10.24 -6.18
C PHE A 178 -17.44 -10.10 -7.20
N GLY A 179 -18.31 -11.12 -7.33
CA GLY A 179 -19.38 -11.12 -8.32
C GLY A 179 -18.93 -11.36 -9.77
N ASP A 180 -17.67 -11.76 -9.97
CA ASP A 180 -17.05 -12.05 -11.26
C ASP A 180 -16.24 -13.35 -11.16
N ASP A 181 -16.44 -14.28 -12.07
CA ASP A 181 -15.76 -15.58 -12.08
C ASP A 181 -14.56 -15.65 -13.03
N THR A 182 -14.16 -14.50 -13.54
CA THR A 182 -13.06 -14.36 -14.49
C THR A 182 -11.71 -14.71 -13.84
N VAL A 183 -10.99 -15.67 -14.42
CA VAL A 183 -9.66 -16.10 -13.96
C VAL A 183 -8.65 -16.12 -15.10
N TYR A 184 -7.37 -15.98 -14.76
CA TYR A 184 -6.24 -16.00 -15.67
C TYR A 184 -5.04 -16.73 -15.06
N LEU A 185 -4.05 -17.11 -15.88
CA LEU A 185 -2.85 -17.82 -15.46
C LEU A 185 -1.60 -16.96 -15.60
N GLU A 186 -0.69 -17.09 -14.65
CA GLU A 186 0.66 -16.54 -14.71
C GLU A 186 1.70 -17.58 -14.29
N LYS A 187 2.92 -17.45 -14.82
CA LYS A 187 4.07 -18.19 -14.29
C LYS A 187 4.25 -17.84 -12.82
N PHE A 188 4.44 -18.83 -11.96
CA PHE A 188 4.80 -18.56 -10.58
C PHE A 188 6.27 -18.10 -10.52
N VAL A 189 6.48 -16.94 -9.93
CA VAL A 189 7.82 -16.40 -9.67
C VAL A 189 8.27 -16.95 -8.32
N GLU A 190 9.30 -17.78 -8.32
CA GLU A 190 9.82 -18.41 -7.11
C GLU A 190 10.74 -17.45 -6.36
N GLU A 191 10.63 -17.42 -5.02
CA GLU A 191 11.47 -16.63 -4.13
C GLU A 191 11.62 -15.15 -4.58
N PRO A 192 10.50 -14.45 -4.89
CA PRO A 192 10.60 -13.12 -5.44
C PRO A 192 10.91 -12.10 -4.35
N HIS A 193 11.57 -11.01 -4.75
CA HIS A 193 11.50 -9.76 -4.00
C HIS A 193 10.26 -8.98 -4.43
N HIS A 194 9.57 -8.39 -3.47
CA HIS A 194 8.50 -7.44 -3.69
C HIS A 194 9.09 -6.03 -3.59
N ILE A 195 9.34 -5.44 -4.74
CA ILE A 195 9.95 -4.11 -4.84
C ILE A 195 8.99 -3.18 -5.56
N GLU A 196 8.84 -1.99 -5.04
CA GLU A 196 7.89 -1.03 -5.57
C GLU A 196 8.52 0.35 -5.78
N PHE A 197 7.95 1.14 -6.69
CA PHE A 197 8.40 2.49 -6.99
C PHE A 197 7.31 3.50 -6.67
N GLN A 198 7.65 4.50 -5.87
CA GLN A 198 6.78 5.64 -5.61
C GLN A 198 6.70 6.52 -6.84
N ILE A 199 5.47 6.79 -7.30
CA ILE A 199 5.19 7.69 -8.43
C ILE A 199 4.54 8.98 -7.92
N LEU A 200 4.91 10.09 -8.55
CA LEU A 200 4.15 11.33 -8.55
C LEU A 200 3.87 11.74 -9.99
N GLY A 201 2.61 12.04 -10.29
CA GLY A 201 2.17 12.59 -11.57
C GLY A 201 1.30 13.82 -11.35
N ASP A 202 1.43 14.84 -12.18
CA ASP A 202 0.52 16.01 -12.18
C ASP A 202 -0.55 15.90 -13.27
N ASN A 203 -1.47 16.86 -13.29
CA ASN A 203 -2.54 16.94 -14.30
C ASN A 203 -2.06 17.44 -15.68
N HIS A 204 -0.78 17.80 -15.77
CA HIS A 204 -0.15 18.39 -16.97
C HIS A 204 0.72 17.38 -17.75
N GLY A 205 0.76 16.11 -17.29
CA GLY A 205 1.47 15.02 -17.95
C GLY A 205 2.92 14.82 -17.47
N ASN A 206 3.36 15.57 -16.46
CA ASN A 206 4.66 15.33 -15.83
C ASN A 206 4.54 14.15 -14.86
N VAL A 207 5.43 13.19 -14.99
CA VAL A 207 5.48 12.01 -14.11
C VAL A 207 6.92 11.72 -13.74
N ILE A 208 7.19 11.58 -12.45
CA ILE A 208 8.49 11.20 -11.89
C ILE A 208 8.34 10.00 -10.95
N HIS A 209 9.43 9.32 -10.64
CA HIS A 209 9.50 8.37 -9.55
C HIS A 209 10.35 8.90 -8.39
N LEU A 210 9.98 8.54 -7.17
CA LEU A 210 10.71 8.85 -5.94
C LEU A 210 11.41 7.60 -5.39
N PHE A 211 11.97 6.81 -6.31
CA PHE A 211 12.74 5.59 -6.08
C PHE A 211 11.95 4.43 -5.44
N ASP A 212 12.70 3.42 -5.02
CA ASP A 212 12.22 2.12 -4.63
C ASP A 212 12.02 1.96 -3.13
N ARG A 213 11.13 1.02 -2.80
CA ARG A 213 10.96 0.42 -1.48
C ARG A 213 11.04 -1.09 -1.61
N GLU A 214 11.71 -1.73 -0.69
CA GLU A 214 11.77 -3.18 -0.52
C GLU A 214 10.69 -3.61 0.48
N CYS A 215 9.75 -4.43 0.05
CA CYS A 215 8.57 -4.81 0.81
C CYS A 215 8.42 -6.33 0.94
N SER A 216 9.50 -7.10 0.83
CA SER A 216 9.46 -8.56 0.85
C SER A 216 9.20 -9.17 2.22
N VAL A 217 9.45 -8.44 3.32
CA VAL A 217 9.15 -8.94 4.67
C VAL A 217 7.65 -8.88 4.92
N GLN A 218 6.99 -9.99 4.65
CA GLN A 218 5.54 -10.11 4.67
C GLN A 218 5.08 -11.29 5.52
N ARG A 219 3.82 -11.25 5.93
CA ARG A 219 3.10 -12.36 6.51
C ARG A 219 1.76 -12.51 5.82
N ARG A 220 1.52 -13.65 5.16
CA ARG A 220 0.28 -13.90 4.41
C ARG A 220 -0.04 -12.77 3.41
N ASN A 221 0.96 -12.34 2.64
CA ASN A 221 0.89 -11.23 1.68
C ASN A 221 0.62 -9.84 2.31
N GLN A 222 0.78 -9.70 3.63
CA GLN A 222 0.71 -8.41 4.31
C GLN A 222 2.13 -7.96 4.67
N LYS A 223 2.52 -6.76 4.24
CA LYS A 223 3.79 -6.13 4.55
C LYS A 223 3.91 -5.91 6.07
N VAL A 224 5.09 -6.18 6.64
CA VAL A 224 5.37 -6.08 8.09
C VAL A 224 6.55 -5.17 8.35
N VAL A 225 7.59 -5.26 7.53
CA VAL A 225 8.76 -4.38 7.54
C VAL A 225 9.06 -3.97 6.11
N GLU A 226 9.29 -2.69 5.91
CA GLU A 226 9.67 -2.09 4.63
C GLU A 226 10.97 -1.30 4.79
N GLU A 227 11.79 -1.25 3.75
CA GLU A 227 13.01 -0.44 3.74
C GLU A 227 13.24 0.27 2.39
N SER A 228 13.95 1.37 2.42
CA SER A 228 14.36 2.13 1.24
C SER A 228 15.77 2.71 1.44
N PRO A 229 16.65 2.58 0.43
CA PRO A 229 16.53 1.80 -0.81
C PRO A 229 16.58 0.29 -0.60
N SER A 230 16.11 -0.50 -1.59
CA SER A 230 16.25 -1.96 -1.56
C SER A 230 17.73 -2.38 -1.55
N PRO A 231 18.14 -3.27 -0.63
CA PRO A 231 19.50 -3.82 -0.63
C PRO A 231 19.76 -4.79 -1.80
N PHE A 232 18.70 -5.28 -2.45
CA PHE A 232 18.78 -6.24 -3.55
C PHE A 232 19.07 -5.60 -4.90
N LEU A 233 18.62 -4.36 -5.13
CA LEU A 233 18.76 -3.68 -6.41
C LEU A 233 20.17 -3.12 -6.65
N THR A 234 20.72 -3.39 -7.85
CA THR A 234 21.88 -2.62 -8.34
C THR A 234 21.46 -1.22 -8.80
N PRO A 235 22.37 -0.25 -8.89
CA PRO A 235 22.05 1.07 -9.42
C PRO A 235 21.43 1.04 -10.82
N GLU A 236 21.91 0.16 -11.71
CA GLU A 236 21.44 0.00 -13.07
C GLU A 236 20.00 -0.53 -13.10
N LEU A 237 19.73 -1.60 -12.34
CA LEU A 237 18.40 -2.18 -12.26
C LEU A 237 17.40 -1.20 -11.64
N ARG A 238 17.80 -0.47 -10.59
CA ARG A 238 16.97 0.58 -9.98
C ARG A 238 16.57 1.65 -10.99
N ARG A 239 17.51 2.10 -11.82
CA ARG A 239 17.23 3.08 -12.88
C ARG A 239 16.25 2.51 -13.90
N GLU A 240 16.51 1.31 -14.43
CA GLU A 240 15.65 0.64 -15.40
C GLU A 240 14.23 0.46 -14.88
N MET A 241 14.08 -0.06 -13.67
CA MET A 241 12.77 -0.24 -13.03
C MET A 241 12.05 1.10 -12.81
N GLY A 242 12.77 2.14 -12.39
CA GLY A 242 12.22 3.50 -12.24
C GLY A 242 11.68 4.06 -13.54
N GLU A 243 12.43 3.92 -14.66
CA GLU A 243 11.99 4.32 -16.00
C GLU A 243 10.72 3.54 -16.43
N LYS A 244 10.65 2.24 -16.13
CA LYS A 244 9.46 1.42 -16.41
C LYS A 244 8.27 1.79 -15.52
N ALA A 245 8.51 2.16 -14.26
CA ALA A 245 7.45 2.65 -13.36
C ALA A 245 6.86 3.98 -13.87
N VAL A 246 7.69 4.90 -14.36
CA VAL A 246 7.23 6.16 -14.99
C VAL A 246 6.45 5.85 -16.29
N ALA A 247 6.93 4.93 -17.13
CA ALA A 247 6.22 4.52 -18.34
C ALA A 247 4.84 3.93 -18.03
N ALA A 248 4.75 3.09 -17.00
CA ALA A 248 3.49 2.50 -16.53
C ALA A 248 2.48 3.59 -16.12
N ALA A 249 2.92 4.56 -15.30
CA ALA A 249 2.05 5.64 -14.84
C ALA A 249 1.61 6.57 -15.99
N LYS A 250 2.51 6.89 -16.94
CA LYS A 250 2.17 7.67 -18.13
C LYS A 250 1.15 6.98 -19.02
N ALA A 251 1.22 5.64 -19.15
CA ALA A 251 0.29 4.86 -19.98
C ALA A 251 -1.17 4.93 -19.51
N VAL A 252 -1.41 5.38 -18.27
CA VAL A 252 -2.75 5.53 -17.67
C VAL A 252 -3.06 6.97 -17.29
N ASN A 253 -2.27 7.94 -17.74
CA ASN A 253 -2.41 9.36 -17.42
C ASN A 253 -2.54 9.59 -15.91
N TYR A 254 -1.65 8.98 -15.13
CA TYR A 254 -1.73 8.99 -13.68
C TYR A 254 -1.48 10.38 -13.11
N SER A 255 -2.33 10.82 -12.19
CA SER A 255 -2.12 12.03 -11.38
C SER A 255 -2.26 11.73 -9.88
N GLY A 256 -1.49 12.42 -9.05
CA GLY A 256 -1.38 12.18 -7.62
C GLY A 256 -0.19 11.31 -7.25
N ALA A 257 -0.18 10.85 -5.99
CA ALA A 257 0.80 9.88 -5.51
C ALA A 257 0.27 8.45 -5.73
N GLY A 258 1.06 7.61 -6.38
CA GLY A 258 0.75 6.20 -6.62
C GLY A 258 1.99 5.34 -6.53
N THR A 259 1.82 4.04 -6.62
CA THR A 259 2.92 3.09 -6.51
C THR A 259 2.81 2.01 -7.57
N ILE A 260 3.92 1.74 -8.25
CA ILE A 260 4.05 0.58 -9.15
C ILE A 260 4.79 -0.52 -8.42
N GLU A 261 4.12 -1.65 -8.22
CA GLU A 261 4.68 -2.83 -7.57
C GLU A 261 5.24 -3.82 -8.60
N PHE A 262 6.41 -4.37 -8.30
CA PHE A 262 7.11 -5.36 -9.11
C PHE A 262 7.47 -6.59 -8.29
N LEU A 263 7.45 -7.75 -8.95
CA LEU A 263 8.15 -8.94 -8.50
C LEU A 263 9.52 -8.99 -9.18
N VAL A 264 10.59 -9.18 -8.40
CA VAL A 264 11.95 -9.32 -8.93
C VAL A 264 12.47 -10.69 -8.56
N ASP A 265 12.80 -11.52 -9.58
CA ASP A 265 13.28 -12.88 -9.35
C ASP A 265 14.77 -12.90 -8.92
N LYS A 266 15.26 -14.07 -8.49
CA LYS A 266 16.66 -14.29 -8.09
C LYS A 266 17.68 -13.98 -9.19
N ASN A 267 17.27 -13.92 -10.45
CA ASN A 267 18.10 -13.55 -11.59
C ASN A 267 18.02 -12.06 -11.90
N ARG A 268 17.37 -11.28 -11.03
CA ARG A 268 17.13 -9.85 -11.19
C ARG A 268 16.29 -9.47 -12.42
N ARG A 269 15.43 -10.37 -12.89
CA ARG A 269 14.38 -10.05 -13.85
C ARG A 269 13.18 -9.55 -13.08
N PHE A 270 12.58 -8.45 -13.51
CA PHE A 270 11.46 -7.84 -12.83
C PHE A 270 10.20 -7.87 -13.69
N TYR A 271 9.06 -7.92 -13.03
CA TYR A 271 7.76 -8.03 -13.64
C TYR A 271 6.75 -7.16 -12.90
N PHE A 272 5.97 -6.38 -13.62
CA PHE A 272 4.85 -5.63 -13.07
C PHE A 272 3.89 -6.57 -12.34
N LEU A 273 3.54 -6.22 -11.12
CA LEU A 273 2.56 -6.92 -10.31
C LEU A 273 1.23 -6.19 -10.32
N GLU A 274 1.20 -4.96 -9.81
CA GLU A 274 0.02 -4.10 -9.77
C GLU A 274 0.39 -2.63 -9.59
N MET A 275 -0.59 -1.75 -9.76
CA MET A 275 -0.47 -0.34 -9.41
C MET A 275 -1.46 -0.02 -8.29
N ASN A 276 -0.95 0.54 -7.20
CA ASN A 276 -1.79 1.12 -6.16
C ASN A 276 -2.04 2.59 -6.48
N THR A 277 -3.31 2.91 -6.73
CA THR A 277 -3.75 4.23 -7.20
C THR A 277 -4.03 5.19 -6.03
N ARG A 278 -3.19 5.14 -5.02
CA ARG A 278 -3.30 5.89 -3.75
C ARG A 278 -1.93 6.04 -3.07
N LEU A 279 -1.91 6.85 -2.02
CA LEU A 279 -0.82 6.84 -1.06
C LEU A 279 -0.76 5.48 -0.35
N GLN A 280 0.43 4.93 -0.14
CA GLN A 280 0.61 3.66 0.60
C GLN A 280 0.98 3.89 2.07
N VAL A 281 0.81 2.85 2.89
CA VAL A 281 1.17 2.86 4.33
C VAL A 281 2.63 3.22 4.51
N GLU A 282 3.51 2.61 3.71
CA GLU A 282 4.98 2.68 3.76
C GLU A 282 5.59 3.91 3.07
N HIS A 283 4.77 4.90 2.65
CA HIS A 283 5.28 6.14 2.06
C HIS A 283 6.32 6.90 2.92
N PRO A 284 6.29 6.80 4.27
CA PRO A 284 7.25 7.53 5.10
C PRO A 284 8.70 7.19 4.82
N ILE A 285 9.04 5.94 4.47
CA ILE A 285 10.45 5.60 4.18
C ILE A 285 10.97 6.30 2.92
N THR A 286 10.11 6.50 1.91
CA THR A 286 10.44 7.33 0.74
C THR A 286 10.64 8.78 1.15
N GLU A 287 9.77 9.35 1.96
CA GLU A 287 9.87 10.73 2.45
C GLU A 287 11.19 10.95 3.19
N GLU A 288 11.62 10.00 4.03
CA GLU A 288 12.86 10.10 4.81
C GLU A 288 14.13 10.05 3.94
N VAL A 289 14.14 9.25 2.87
CA VAL A 289 15.33 9.13 2.02
C VAL A 289 15.39 10.16 0.89
N VAL A 290 14.26 10.72 0.48
CA VAL A 290 14.19 11.69 -0.64
C VAL A 290 14.03 13.13 -0.13
N GLY A 291 13.44 13.32 1.06
CA GLY A 291 13.19 14.65 1.63
C GLY A 291 11.98 15.36 1.03
N VAL A 292 10.96 14.61 0.58
CA VAL A 292 9.72 15.12 -0.02
C VAL A 292 8.52 14.75 0.86
N ASP A 293 7.65 15.70 1.18
CA ASP A 293 6.35 15.41 1.82
C ASP A 293 5.32 15.04 0.77
N LEU A 294 5.04 13.74 0.63
CA LEU A 294 4.13 13.21 -0.39
C LEU A 294 2.70 13.71 -0.25
N VAL A 295 2.24 13.99 0.96
CA VAL A 295 0.89 14.51 1.18
C VAL A 295 0.78 15.96 0.70
N LYS A 296 1.81 16.78 0.94
CA LYS A 296 1.85 18.15 0.40
C LYS A 296 1.84 18.12 -1.13
N GLU A 297 2.59 17.20 -1.74
CA GLU A 297 2.58 17.05 -3.20
C GLU A 297 1.21 16.60 -3.72
N GLN A 298 0.54 15.65 -3.05
CA GLN A 298 -0.82 15.27 -3.42
C GLN A 298 -1.80 16.47 -3.39
N ILE A 299 -1.71 17.31 -2.37
CA ILE A 299 -2.56 18.50 -2.23
C ILE A 299 -2.26 19.52 -3.33
N ARG A 300 -0.98 19.79 -3.64
CA ARG A 300 -0.56 20.68 -4.73
C ARG A 300 -1.06 20.20 -6.10
N ILE A 301 -0.87 18.92 -6.38
CA ILE A 301 -1.35 18.29 -7.62
C ILE A 301 -2.87 18.38 -7.74
N ALA A 302 -3.60 18.12 -6.64
CA ALA A 302 -5.05 18.25 -6.61
C ALA A 302 -5.53 19.71 -6.79
N ASN A 303 -4.70 20.68 -6.41
CA ASN A 303 -4.89 22.11 -6.67
C ASN A 303 -4.44 22.55 -8.09
N ASP A 304 -4.22 21.59 -8.99
CA ASP A 304 -3.79 21.78 -10.38
C ASP A 304 -2.43 22.46 -10.56
N GLU A 305 -1.56 22.40 -9.55
CA GLU A 305 -0.19 22.90 -9.65
C GLU A 305 0.68 21.98 -10.52
N VAL A 306 1.53 22.57 -11.34
CA VAL A 306 2.55 21.84 -12.12
C VAL A 306 3.59 21.26 -11.15
N LEU A 307 3.97 20.02 -11.35
CA LEU A 307 4.98 19.35 -10.55
C LEU A 307 6.32 20.10 -10.64
N HIS A 308 6.77 20.65 -9.51
CA HIS A 308 8.00 21.46 -9.44
C HIS A 308 9.26 20.61 -9.26
N LEU A 309 9.11 19.34 -8.89
CA LEU A 309 10.20 18.39 -8.73
C LEU A 309 10.63 17.84 -10.10
N LYS A 310 11.93 17.75 -10.32
CA LYS A 310 12.51 17.19 -11.54
C LYS A 310 13.28 15.91 -11.23
N GLN A 311 13.14 14.88 -12.07
CA GLN A 311 13.76 13.58 -11.83
C GLN A 311 15.27 13.66 -11.62
N GLU A 312 15.96 14.50 -12.39
CA GLU A 312 17.42 14.70 -12.35
C GLU A 312 17.92 15.41 -11.09
N GLU A 313 17.05 16.06 -10.33
CA GLU A 313 17.35 16.75 -9.08
C GLU A 313 17.11 15.85 -7.85
N LEU A 314 16.49 14.70 -8.04
CA LEU A 314 16.13 13.77 -6.97
C LEU A 314 17.23 12.74 -6.74
N PHE A 315 17.47 12.42 -5.48
CA PHE A 315 18.38 11.36 -5.06
C PHE A 315 17.96 10.77 -3.72
N GLN A 316 18.30 9.51 -3.51
CA GLN A 316 18.11 8.85 -2.22
C GLN A 316 19.30 9.15 -1.31
N ARG A 317 19.04 9.58 -0.08
CA ARG A 317 20.05 9.84 0.94
C ARG A 317 19.85 8.94 2.15
N GLY A 318 20.90 8.17 2.47
CA GLY A 318 20.86 7.27 3.62
C GLY A 318 19.97 6.06 3.39
N HIS A 319 19.38 5.57 4.47
CA HIS A 319 18.54 4.38 4.48
C HIS A 319 17.44 4.52 5.53
N ALA A 320 16.21 4.20 5.17
CA ALA A 320 15.07 4.20 6.07
C ALA A 320 14.47 2.80 6.21
N ILE A 321 13.98 2.47 7.40
CA ILE A 321 13.25 1.23 7.70
C ILE A 321 11.97 1.61 8.42
N GLU A 322 10.85 1.04 8.00
CA GLU A 322 9.54 1.12 8.67
C GLU A 322 9.19 -0.25 9.26
N CYS A 323 8.65 -0.25 10.46
CA CYS A 323 8.02 -1.40 11.10
C CYS A 323 6.56 -1.07 11.38
N ARG A 324 5.63 -1.91 10.93
CA ARG A 324 4.20 -1.78 11.27
C ARG A 324 3.96 -2.33 12.66
N ILE A 325 3.50 -1.48 13.56
CA ILE A 325 3.15 -1.87 14.94
C ILE A 325 1.68 -2.25 14.96
N CYS A 326 1.40 -3.52 15.26
CA CYS A 326 0.05 -4.07 15.26
C CYS A 326 -0.33 -4.62 16.63
N ALA A 327 -1.60 -4.43 17.01
CA ALA A 327 -2.22 -5.06 18.19
C ALA A 327 -2.56 -6.51 17.87
N GLU A 328 -1.57 -7.40 17.92
CA GLU A 328 -1.66 -8.81 17.54
C GLU A 328 -0.91 -9.71 18.51
N ASP A 329 -1.47 -10.89 18.79
CA ASP A 329 -0.82 -11.94 19.56
C ASP A 329 0.05 -12.83 18.67
N THR A 330 1.34 -12.55 18.61
CA THR A 330 2.30 -13.30 17.77
C THR A 330 2.52 -14.74 18.21
N GLU A 331 2.18 -15.09 19.46
CA GLU A 331 2.28 -16.46 19.99
C GLU A 331 1.03 -17.27 19.66
N ASN A 332 -0.10 -16.61 19.36
CA ASN A 332 -1.36 -17.21 19.00
C ASN A 332 -1.74 -16.87 17.54
N ASN A 333 -0.88 -17.25 16.60
CA ASN A 333 -1.09 -17.13 15.16
C ASN A 333 -1.46 -15.71 14.69
N PHE A 334 -0.94 -14.67 15.38
CA PHE A 334 -1.20 -13.26 15.10
C PHE A 334 -2.69 -12.87 15.16
N MET A 335 -3.42 -13.47 16.09
CA MET A 335 -4.81 -13.05 16.32
C MET A 335 -4.84 -11.58 16.76
N PRO A 336 -5.81 -10.78 16.26
CA PRO A 336 -6.02 -9.42 16.76
C PRO A 336 -6.15 -9.41 18.29
N SER A 337 -5.54 -8.45 18.93
CA SER A 337 -5.56 -8.26 20.38
C SER A 337 -6.20 -6.90 20.72
N PRO A 338 -7.55 -6.79 20.60
CA PRO A 338 -8.25 -5.57 20.99
C PRO A 338 -8.14 -5.36 22.51
N GLY A 339 -8.36 -4.13 22.95
CA GLY A 339 -8.33 -3.80 24.37
C GLY A 339 -7.82 -2.40 24.63
N VAL A 340 -7.65 -2.07 25.91
CA VAL A 340 -7.23 -0.73 26.35
C VAL A 340 -5.73 -0.69 26.55
N ILE A 341 -5.08 0.28 25.93
CA ILE A 341 -3.67 0.61 26.19
C ILE A 341 -3.56 1.20 27.59
N LYS A 342 -2.88 0.49 28.49
CA LYS A 342 -2.67 0.96 29.88
C LYS A 342 -1.51 1.95 29.98
N GLN A 343 -0.45 1.68 29.22
CA GLN A 343 0.72 2.56 29.15
C GLN A 343 1.33 2.48 27.75
N LEU A 344 1.65 3.63 27.19
CA LEU A 344 2.36 3.82 25.93
C LEU A 344 3.64 4.61 26.21
N THR A 345 4.76 4.11 25.70
CA THR A 345 6.01 4.88 25.64
C THR A 345 6.54 4.80 24.21
N GLU A 346 6.42 5.89 23.48
CA GLU A 346 6.95 5.99 22.12
C GLU A 346 8.42 6.44 22.17
N PRO A 347 9.31 5.74 21.40
CA PRO A 347 10.72 6.15 21.33
C PRO A 347 10.88 7.44 20.53
N ASN A 348 12.01 8.11 20.74
CA ASN A 348 12.35 9.34 20.01
C ASN A 348 13.85 9.44 19.74
N GLY A 349 14.29 10.60 19.25
CA GLY A 349 15.68 10.91 18.96
C GLY A 349 15.97 11.13 17.48
N ILE A 350 17.23 11.34 17.16
CA ILE A 350 17.66 11.65 15.77
C ILE A 350 17.28 10.52 14.81
N GLY A 351 16.57 10.88 13.71
CA GLY A 351 16.17 9.93 12.68
C GLY A 351 15.15 8.90 13.17
N VAL A 352 14.27 9.30 14.10
CA VAL A 352 13.13 8.50 14.57
C VAL A 352 11.86 9.27 14.28
N ARG A 353 10.91 8.60 13.60
CA ARG A 353 9.57 9.11 13.29
C ARG A 353 8.53 8.08 13.69
N ILE A 354 7.45 8.54 14.27
CA ILE A 354 6.30 7.70 14.61
C ILE A 354 5.04 8.32 14.01
N ASP A 355 4.36 7.54 13.17
CA ASP A 355 3.04 7.87 12.68
C ASP A 355 2.01 6.98 13.41
N SER A 356 1.44 7.51 14.49
CA SER A 356 0.55 6.81 15.42
C SER A 356 -0.69 7.66 15.70
N TYR A 357 -1.72 7.03 16.27
CA TYR A 357 -2.96 7.69 16.68
C TYR A 357 -3.40 7.30 18.11
N VAL A 358 -2.66 6.40 18.74
CA VAL A 358 -3.00 5.83 20.04
C VAL A 358 -2.36 6.63 21.19
N TYR A 359 -2.87 6.44 22.41
CA TYR A 359 -2.42 7.11 23.64
C TYR A 359 -2.79 6.24 24.86
N ASP A 360 -2.31 6.62 26.05
CA ASP A 360 -2.67 5.97 27.32
C ASP A 360 -4.18 6.04 27.56
N GLY A 361 -4.81 4.89 27.73
CA GLY A 361 -6.26 4.76 27.88
C GLY A 361 -7.04 4.59 26.58
N TYR A 362 -6.38 4.62 25.40
CA TYR A 362 -7.05 4.38 24.12
C TYR A 362 -7.49 2.92 24.01
N GLU A 363 -8.74 2.70 23.59
CA GLU A 363 -9.29 1.37 23.32
C GLU A 363 -9.15 1.02 21.84
N ILE A 364 -8.40 -0.06 21.54
CA ILE A 364 -8.26 -0.60 20.19
C ILE A 364 -9.56 -1.35 19.83
N PRO A 365 -10.32 -0.88 18.82
CA PRO A 365 -11.59 -1.51 18.44
C PRO A 365 -11.36 -2.79 17.63
N ILE A 366 -12.41 -3.63 17.58
CA ILE A 366 -12.42 -4.86 16.79
C ILE A 366 -12.87 -4.66 15.33
N TYR A 367 -13.26 -3.45 14.96
CA TYR A 367 -13.95 -3.15 13.71
C TYR A 367 -13.02 -2.85 12.54
N TYR A 368 -11.76 -2.51 12.81
CA TYR A 368 -10.80 -2.03 11.82
C TYR A 368 -9.49 -2.80 11.88
N ASP A 369 -8.53 -2.38 11.07
CA ASP A 369 -7.19 -2.98 11.01
C ASP A 369 -6.47 -2.90 12.38
N PRO A 370 -5.75 -3.96 12.82
CA PRO A 370 -5.04 -3.98 14.09
C PRO A 370 -3.79 -3.09 14.12
N MET A 371 -3.40 -2.44 13.02
CA MET A 371 -2.24 -1.55 12.95
C MET A 371 -2.48 -0.29 13.78
N ILE A 372 -1.67 -0.08 14.80
CA ILE A 372 -1.77 1.02 15.77
C ILE A 372 -0.74 2.12 15.56
N GLY A 373 0.26 1.85 14.75
CA GLY A 373 1.27 2.83 14.42
C GLY A 373 2.31 2.30 13.45
N LYS A 374 3.10 3.22 12.93
CA LYS A 374 4.28 2.96 12.11
C LYS A 374 5.49 3.54 12.81
N LEU A 375 6.50 2.72 13.01
CA LEU A 375 7.78 3.13 13.57
C LEU A 375 8.78 3.21 12.43
N ILE A 376 9.27 4.40 12.14
CA ILE A 376 10.19 4.68 11.03
C ILE A 376 11.52 5.16 11.60
N VAL A 377 12.61 4.66 11.06
CA VAL A 377 13.94 5.18 11.34
C VAL A 377 14.65 5.53 10.04
N TRP A 378 15.50 6.55 10.12
CA TRP A 378 16.42 6.93 9.06
C TRP A 378 17.85 6.99 9.60
N ALA A 379 18.83 6.53 8.82
CA ALA A 379 20.25 6.68 9.13
C ALA A 379 21.07 6.85 7.83
N THR A 380 22.34 7.19 7.97
CA THR A 380 23.24 7.40 6.82
C THR A 380 23.61 6.12 6.08
N THR A 381 23.46 4.95 6.72
CA THR A 381 23.69 3.63 6.12
C THR A 381 22.64 2.64 6.60
N ARG A 382 22.42 1.56 5.85
CA ARG A 382 21.52 0.47 6.23
C ARG A 382 21.88 -0.14 7.58
N GLN A 383 23.16 -0.38 7.83
CA GLN A 383 23.62 -0.92 9.11
C GLN A 383 23.21 -0.02 10.27
N TYR A 384 23.43 1.28 10.16
CA TYR A 384 23.02 2.22 11.21
C TYR A 384 21.51 2.35 11.34
N ALA A 385 20.75 2.17 10.25
CA ALA A 385 19.29 2.12 10.32
C ALA A 385 18.80 0.88 11.09
N ILE A 386 19.39 -0.29 10.87
CA ILE A 386 19.11 -1.52 11.62
C ILE A 386 19.41 -1.34 13.11
N GLU A 387 20.60 -0.81 13.46
CA GLU A 387 20.98 -0.57 14.85
C GLU A 387 20.02 0.44 15.52
N ARG A 388 19.62 1.48 14.80
CA ARG A 388 18.64 2.46 15.28
C ARG A 388 17.28 1.81 15.50
N MET A 389 16.81 0.98 14.55
CA MET A 389 15.54 0.26 14.70
C MET A 389 15.57 -0.70 15.90
N ARG A 390 16.67 -1.40 16.14
CA ARG A 390 16.85 -2.25 17.34
C ARG A 390 16.69 -1.44 18.62
N ARG A 391 17.35 -0.27 18.70
CA ARG A 391 17.26 0.63 19.85
C ARG A 391 15.83 1.08 20.08
N VAL A 392 15.16 1.63 19.07
CA VAL A 392 13.80 2.18 19.21
C VAL A 392 12.76 1.10 19.49
N LEU A 393 12.90 -0.10 18.92
CA LEU A 393 12.05 -1.24 19.29
C LEU A 393 12.27 -1.69 20.74
N TYR A 394 13.47 -1.54 21.30
CA TYR A 394 13.74 -1.82 22.71
C TYR A 394 13.05 -0.79 23.62
N GLU A 395 13.08 0.48 23.24
CA GLU A 395 12.47 1.59 23.98
C GLU A 395 10.94 1.61 23.88
N TYR A 396 10.36 1.12 22.76
CA TYR A 396 8.91 1.14 22.54
C TYR A 396 8.20 0.18 23.50
N LYS A 397 7.30 0.73 24.31
CA LYS A 397 6.54 -0.04 25.30
C LYS A 397 5.06 0.22 25.14
N ILE A 398 4.29 -0.84 25.02
CA ILE A 398 2.83 -0.85 25.00
C ILE A 398 2.39 -1.92 25.98
N THR A 399 1.56 -1.57 26.94
CA THR A 399 1.00 -2.52 27.92
C THR A 399 -0.53 -2.47 27.89
N GLY A 400 -1.17 -3.53 28.37
CA GLY A 400 -2.63 -3.66 28.40
C GLY A 400 -3.18 -4.56 27.31
N LEU A 401 -2.43 -4.77 26.23
CA LEU A 401 -2.75 -5.67 25.11
C LEU A 401 -1.48 -6.29 24.54
N LYS A 402 -1.62 -7.30 23.69
CA LYS A 402 -0.48 -7.89 22.99
C LYS A 402 -0.18 -7.16 21.70
N THR A 403 1.10 -7.10 21.32
CA THR A 403 1.57 -6.44 20.09
C THR A 403 2.61 -7.32 19.39
N ASN A 404 2.88 -7.02 18.12
CA ASN A 404 3.91 -7.70 17.35
C ASN A 404 5.34 -7.18 17.62
N LEU A 405 5.57 -6.32 18.60
CA LEU A 405 6.90 -5.75 18.93
C LEU A 405 7.99 -6.83 19.13
N SER A 406 7.66 -7.93 19.82
CA SER A 406 8.61 -9.04 20.03
C SER A 406 9.01 -9.72 18.72
N TYR A 407 8.08 -9.84 17.78
CA TYR A 407 8.31 -10.39 16.45
C TYR A 407 9.20 -9.47 15.61
N LEU A 408 8.94 -8.17 15.62
CA LEU A 408 9.76 -7.16 14.92
C LEU A 408 11.21 -7.14 15.45
N LYS A 409 11.40 -7.26 16.77
CA LYS A 409 12.73 -7.41 17.37
C LYS A 409 13.48 -8.61 16.82
N ARG A 410 12.80 -9.76 16.65
CA ARG A 410 13.41 -10.97 16.06
C ARG A 410 13.80 -10.76 14.61
N ILE A 411 12.97 -10.09 13.80
CA ILE A 411 13.29 -9.76 12.40
C ILE A 411 14.58 -8.93 12.34
N MET A 412 14.69 -7.86 13.14
CA MET A 412 15.88 -6.99 13.15
C MET A 412 17.17 -7.71 13.57
N HIS A 413 17.09 -8.87 14.21
CA HIS A 413 18.24 -9.69 14.59
C HIS A 413 18.43 -10.92 13.68
N ASN A 414 17.52 -11.15 12.74
CA ASN A 414 17.66 -12.26 11.80
C ASN A 414 18.87 -12.04 10.89
N PRO A 415 19.79 -13.02 10.78
CA PRO A 415 21.00 -12.89 9.96
C PRO A 415 20.70 -12.59 8.48
N ASP A 416 19.65 -13.18 7.91
CA ASP A 416 19.29 -12.99 6.50
C ASP A 416 18.77 -11.56 6.27
N PHE A 417 17.94 -11.02 7.19
CA PHE A 417 17.54 -9.63 7.14
C PHE A 417 18.75 -8.68 7.25
N VAL A 418 19.64 -8.93 8.21
CA VAL A 418 20.83 -8.10 8.41
C VAL A 418 21.72 -8.06 7.17
N LYS A 419 21.90 -9.20 6.48
CA LYS A 419 22.67 -9.29 5.24
C LYS A 419 21.95 -8.70 4.03
N GLY A 420 20.62 -8.58 4.07
CA GLY A 420 19.79 -8.24 2.91
C GLY A 420 19.53 -9.44 1.97
N GLU A 421 19.65 -10.65 2.50
CA GLU A 421 19.46 -11.93 1.79
C GLU A 421 18.11 -12.56 2.19
N TYR A 422 17.03 -11.88 1.88
CA TYR A 422 15.65 -12.33 2.19
C TYR A 422 14.74 -12.11 0.99
N ASN A 423 13.64 -12.86 0.91
CA ASN A 423 12.61 -12.75 -0.13
C ASN A 423 11.20 -12.84 0.50
N THR A 424 10.19 -12.87 -0.34
CA THR A 424 8.78 -12.98 0.09
C THR A 424 8.39 -14.40 0.46
#